data_43c129fc3c151a32cf698631f3d6a20b
#
_entry.id   43c129fc3c151a32cf698631f3d6a20b
#
_cell.length_a   1.000
_cell.length_b   1.000
_cell.length_c   1.000
_cell.angle_alpha   90.00
_cell.angle_beta   90.00
_cell.angle_gamma   90.00
#
_symmetry.space_group_name_H-M   'P 1'
#
loop_
_entity.id
_entity.type
_entity.pdbx_description
1 polymer ?
#
loop_
_entity_poly.entity_id
_entity_poly.type
_entity_poly.pdbx_seq_one_letter_code
_entity_poly.pdbx_strand_id
1 'polypeptide(L)'
;MKIKGIDSLFEIHRHLFQDVYVWAGKKRTVEISKDGKQFFPTSHFDNAFRYIDQIITEFTKIPRDNKNLFAEKLAEILDNVNYLHPFREGNGRAQREFLRLLALEKGLTLNINPPDNKSVYERYMKGTIESDLKTLTELIFELIDRVSNVYAENNRFIPRK
;
A
#
# COMPACT_ATOMS: atom_id res chain seq x y z
N MET A 1 12.62 4.85 5.37
CA MET A 1 12.41 5.53 4.06
C MET A 1 11.17 6.40 4.17
N LYS A 2 11.28 7.63 3.71
CA LYS A 2 10.12 8.54 3.63
C LYS A 2 9.50 8.46 2.23
N ILE A 3 8.16 8.36 2.18
CA ILE A 3 7.44 8.34 0.91
C ILE A 3 7.36 9.75 0.33
N LYS A 4 7.89 9.91 -0.87
CA LYS A 4 7.92 11.20 -1.60
C LYS A 4 6.87 11.27 -2.70
N GLY A 5 6.27 10.15 -3.05
CA GLY A 5 5.31 10.00 -4.12
C GLY A 5 5.42 8.62 -4.75
N ILE A 6 4.93 8.46 -5.96
CA ILE A 6 4.97 7.18 -6.68
C ILE A 6 6.40 6.66 -6.90
N ASP A 7 7.38 7.53 -7.01
CA ASP A 7 8.78 7.13 -7.16
C ASP A 7 9.27 6.26 -6.02
N SER A 8 8.75 6.47 -4.80
CA SER A 8 9.07 5.64 -3.65
C SER A 8 8.62 4.18 -3.82
N LEU A 9 7.54 3.94 -4.57
CA LEU A 9 7.13 2.57 -4.90
C LEU A 9 8.18 1.85 -5.75
N PHE A 10 8.81 2.55 -6.70
CA PHE A 10 9.89 2.01 -7.52
C PHE A 10 11.14 1.73 -6.69
N GLU A 11 11.48 2.60 -5.75
CA GLU A 11 12.59 2.38 -4.83
C GLU A 11 12.35 1.17 -3.92
N ILE A 12 11.15 1.00 -3.42
CA ILE A 12 10.74 -0.17 -2.62
C ILE A 12 10.88 -1.45 -3.44
N HIS A 13 10.35 -1.46 -4.65
CA HIS A 13 10.46 -2.62 -5.54
C HIS A 13 11.91 -2.98 -5.83
N ARG A 14 12.75 -1.98 -6.11
CA ARG A 14 14.18 -2.20 -6.33
C ARG A 14 14.83 -2.83 -5.10
N HIS A 15 14.55 -2.28 -3.91
CA HIS A 15 15.10 -2.80 -2.67
C HIS A 15 14.70 -4.26 -2.41
N LEU A 16 13.44 -4.59 -2.66
CA LEU A 16 12.92 -5.94 -2.42
C LEU A 16 13.46 -6.98 -3.42
N PHE A 17 13.72 -6.59 -4.67
CA PHE A 17 13.95 -7.54 -5.77
C PHE A 17 15.28 -7.38 -6.50
N GLN A 18 16.17 -6.50 -6.07
CA GLN A 18 17.45 -6.22 -6.76
C GLN A 18 18.33 -7.47 -6.93
N ASP A 19 18.22 -8.44 -6.02
CA ASP A 19 19.01 -9.67 -6.06
C ASP A 19 18.32 -10.78 -6.89
N VAL A 20 17.10 -10.54 -7.35
CA VAL A 20 16.26 -11.52 -8.07
C VAL A 20 16.04 -11.11 -9.52
N TYR A 21 15.76 -9.82 -9.77
CA TYR A 21 15.43 -9.31 -11.09
C TYR A 21 16.35 -8.18 -11.51
N VAL A 22 16.91 -8.27 -12.74
CA VAL A 22 17.72 -7.20 -13.32
C VAL A 22 16.90 -5.93 -13.59
N TRP A 23 15.59 -6.07 -13.75
CA TRP A 23 14.64 -4.97 -13.97
C TRP A 23 14.00 -4.47 -12.67
N ALA A 24 14.51 -4.87 -11.50
CA ALA A 24 13.97 -4.39 -10.21
C ALA A 24 13.95 -2.86 -10.16
N GLY A 25 12.82 -2.30 -9.73
CA GLY A 25 12.61 -0.86 -9.67
C GLY A 25 12.36 -0.17 -11.00
N LYS A 26 12.19 -0.92 -12.08
CA LYS A 26 11.89 -0.37 -13.41
C LYS A 26 10.44 -0.63 -13.79
N LYS A 27 9.79 0.37 -14.38
CA LYS A 27 8.43 0.20 -14.90
C LYS A 27 8.42 -0.80 -16.05
N ARG A 28 7.35 -1.60 -16.13
CA ARG A 28 7.16 -2.52 -17.26
C ARG A 28 6.99 -1.76 -18.58
N THR A 29 7.41 -2.38 -19.65
CA THR A 29 7.26 -1.89 -21.03
C THR A 29 6.28 -2.74 -21.83
N VAL A 30 5.67 -3.74 -21.18
CA VAL A 30 4.71 -4.67 -21.79
C VAL A 30 3.36 -4.55 -21.08
N GLU A 31 2.29 -4.76 -21.85
CA GLU A 31 0.96 -4.87 -21.27
C GLU A 31 0.82 -6.20 -20.54
N ILE A 32 0.15 -6.18 -19.39
CA ILE A 32 -0.08 -7.38 -18.59
C ILE A 32 -1.54 -7.50 -18.19
N SER A 33 -1.99 -8.72 -18.01
CA SER A 33 -3.34 -9.03 -17.58
C SER A 33 -3.34 -10.16 -16.55
N LYS A 34 -4.39 -10.24 -15.77
CA LYS A 34 -4.62 -11.35 -14.83
C LYS A 34 -6.10 -11.71 -14.85
N ASP A 35 -6.38 -12.99 -15.07
CA ASP A 35 -7.74 -13.53 -15.11
C ASP A 35 -8.67 -12.78 -16.08
N GLY A 36 -8.14 -12.43 -17.27
CA GLY A 36 -8.87 -11.70 -18.31
C GLY A 36 -9.00 -10.21 -18.10
N LYS A 37 -8.57 -9.67 -16.96
CA LYS A 37 -8.52 -8.22 -16.69
C LYS A 37 -7.17 -7.64 -17.06
N GLN A 38 -7.18 -6.61 -17.92
CA GLN A 38 -5.98 -5.86 -18.24
C GLN A 38 -5.69 -4.80 -17.16
N PHE A 39 -4.41 -4.66 -16.81
CA PHE A 39 -3.96 -3.57 -15.98
C PHE A 39 -3.78 -2.29 -16.80
N PHE A 40 -3.51 -1.20 -16.12
CA PHE A 40 -3.42 0.13 -16.72
C PHE A 40 -2.44 0.14 -17.89
N PRO A 41 -2.79 0.77 -19.03
CA PRO A 41 -1.92 0.78 -20.22
C PRO A 41 -0.65 1.59 -20.01
N THR A 42 0.48 1.03 -20.44
CA THR A 42 1.81 1.66 -20.28
C THR A 42 1.92 3.03 -20.95
N SER A 43 1.19 3.23 -22.03
CA SER A 43 1.17 4.51 -22.76
C SER A 43 0.64 5.69 -21.93
N HIS A 44 -0.09 5.42 -20.85
CA HIS A 44 -0.69 6.44 -19.98
C HIS A 44 -0.08 6.49 -18.57
N PHE A 45 1.05 5.83 -18.34
CA PHE A 45 1.69 5.78 -17.04
C PHE A 45 1.95 7.17 -16.44
N ASP A 46 2.40 8.13 -17.22
CA ASP A 46 2.69 9.47 -16.70
C ASP A 46 1.46 10.16 -16.11
N ASN A 47 0.29 9.96 -16.71
CA ASN A 47 -0.98 10.46 -16.16
C ASN A 47 -1.33 9.79 -14.83
N ALA A 48 -1.16 8.48 -14.75
CA ALA A 48 -1.42 7.72 -13.54
C ALA A 48 -0.46 8.13 -12.41
N PHE A 49 0.82 8.33 -12.72
CA PHE A 49 1.82 8.75 -11.75
C PHE A 49 1.47 10.11 -11.14
N ARG A 50 1.09 11.08 -11.97
CA ARG A 50 0.65 12.41 -11.49
C ARG A 50 -0.59 12.31 -10.60
N TYR A 51 -1.56 11.50 -11.00
CA TYR A 51 -2.78 11.32 -10.21
C TYR A 51 -2.48 10.68 -8.84
N ILE A 52 -1.66 9.64 -8.80
CA ILE A 52 -1.27 8.98 -7.55
C ILE A 52 -0.48 9.94 -6.66
N ASP A 53 0.43 10.73 -7.23
CA ASP A 53 1.16 11.76 -6.48
C ASP A 53 0.22 12.79 -5.86
N GLN A 54 -0.84 13.16 -6.57
CA GLN A 54 -1.86 14.06 -6.05
C GLN A 54 -2.57 13.46 -4.83
N ILE A 55 -3.06 12.22 -4.93
CA ILE A 55 -3.77 11.59 -3.80
C ILE A 55 -2.84 11.30 -2.62
N ILE A 56 -1.57 11.04 -2.85
CA ILE A 56 -0.57 10.95 -1.77
C ILE A 56 -0.39 12.32 -1.08
N THR A 57 -0.33 13.40 -1.85
CA THR A 57 -0.25 14.75 -1.30
C THR A 57 -1.48 15.08 -0.44
N GLU A 58 -2.67 14.71 -0.90
CA GLU A 58 -3.91 14.85 -0.12
C GLU A 58 -3.84 14.06 1.18
N PHE A 59 -3.33 12.83 1.12
CA PHE A 59 -3.12 11.98 2.31
C PHE A 59 -2.22 12.67 3.34
N THR A 60 -1.14 13.31 2.91
CA THR A 60 -0.21 13.99 3.83
C THR A 60 -0.85 15.13 4.61
N LYS A 61 -1.92 15.72 4.08
CA LYS A 61 -2.64 16.85 4.68
C LYS A 61 -3.75 16.43 5.65
N ILE A 62 -4.06 15.15 5.76
CA ILE A 62 -5.12 14.67 6.65
C ILE A 62 -4.73 14.90 8.11
N PRO A 63 -5.62 15.51 8.95
CA PRO A 63 -5.37 15.66 10.37
C PRO A 63 -5.17 14.32 11.08
N ARG A 64 -4.26 14.28 12.07
CA ARG A 64 -3.82 13.05 12.75
C ARG A 64 -4.91 12.27 13.48
N ASP A 65 -6.01 12.92 13.83
CA ASP A 65 -7.13 12.32 14.56
C ASP A 65 -8.24 11.76 13.67
N ASN A 66 -8.14 11.96 12.36
CA ASN A 66 -9.18 11.52 11.43
C ASN A 66 -8.91 10.13 10.84
N LYS A 67 -9.14 9.09 11.64
CA LYS A 67 -8.92 7.70 11.27
C LYS A 67 -9.74 7.25 10.05
N ASN A 68 -11.00 7.69 9.97
CA ASN A 68 -11.88 7.36 8.84
C ASN A 68 -11.29 7.85 7.51
N LEU A 69 -10.85 9.09 7.48
CA LEU A 69 -10.30 9.70 6.28
C LEU A 69 -8.95 9.07 5.89
N PHE A 70 -8.13 8.67 6.87
CA PHE A 70 -6.92 7.88 6.62
C PHE A 70 -7.25 6.56 5.90
N ALA A 71 -8.23 5.83 6.40
CA ALA A 71 -8.63 4.55 5.81
C ALA A 71 -9.15 4.73 4.38
N GLU A 72 -10.01 5.71 4.14
CA GLU A 72 -10.54 6.03 2.81
C GLU A 72 -9.42 6.38 1.83
N LYS A 73 -8.49 7.23 2.22
CA LYS A 73 -7.42 7.68 1.34
C LYS A 73 -6.40 6.56 1.08
N LEU A 74 -6.07 5.75 2.08
CA LEU A 74 -5.20 4.59 1.89
C LEU A 74 -5.83 3.55 0.96
N ALA A 75 -7.16 3.35 1.06
CA ALA A 75 -7.89 2.46 0.16
C ALA A 75 -7.85 2.99 -1.28
N GLU A 76 -8.03 4.30 -1.48
CA GLU A 76 -7.94 4.95 -2.79
C GLU A 76 -6.55 4.79 -3.40
N ILE A 77 -5.51 5.04 -2.62
CA ILE A 77 -4.11 4.85 -3.06
C ILE A 77 -3.87 3.39 -3.44
N LEU A 78 -4.29 2.46 -2.60
CA LEU A 78 -4.13 1.02 -2.86
C LEU A 78 -4.82 0.60 -4.16
N ASP A 79 -6.07 1.00 -4.37
CA ASP A 79 -6.83 0.65 -5.56
C ASP A 79 -6.15 1.16 -6.83
N ASN A 80 -5.69 2.41 -6.81
CA ASN A 80 -4.99 3.01 -7.94
C ASN A 80 -3.63 2.36 -8.21
N VAL A 81 -2.85 2.09 -7.20
CA VAL A 81 -1.55 1.41 -7.33
C VAL A 81 -1.73 -0.02 -7.84
N ASN A 82 -2.75 -0.71 -7.35
CA ASN A 82 -3.07 -2.07 -7.82
C ASN A 82 -3.49 -2.08 -9.30
N TYR A 83 -4.34 -1.15 -9.73
CA TYR A 83 -4.74 -1.05 -11.13
C TYR A 83 -3.55 -0.65 -12.01
N LEU A 84 -2.71 0.27 -11.56
CA LEU A 84 -1.49 0.67 -12.26
C LEU A 84 -0.59 -0.53 -12.54
N HIS A 85 -0.34 -1.37 -11.54
CA HIS A 85 0.46 -2.58 -11.65
C HIS A 85 1.77 -2.35 -12.43
N PRO A 86 2.67 -1.48 -11.92
CA PRO A 86 3.72 -0.92 -12.77
C PRO A 86 4.87 -1.88 -13.07
N PHE A 87 4.95 -3.02 -12.40
CA PHE A 87 6.05 -3.98 -12.54
C PHE A 87 5.59 -5.27 -13.22
N ARG A 88 6.55 -6.01 -13.76
CA ARG A 88 6.28 -7.34 -14.34
C ARG A 88 5.87 -8.36 -13.30
N GLU A 89 6.52 -8.32 -12.14
CA GLU A 89 6.31 -9.17 -11.00
C GLU A 89 6.56 -8.40 -9.70
N GLY A 90 6.05 -8.90 -8.57
CA GLY A 90 6.33 -8.30 -7.27
C GLY A 90 5.45 -7.11 -6.92
N ASN A 91 4.41 -6.82 -7.72
CA ASN A 91 3.50 -5.70 -7.48
C ASN A 91 2.83 -5.78 -6.10
N GLY A 92 2.31 -6.94 -5.72
CA GLY A 92 1.62 -7.12 -4.45
C GLY A 92 2.50 -6.82 -3.25
N ARG A 93 3.71 -7.35 -3.22
CA ARG A 93 4.66 -7.11 -2.13
C ARG A 93 5.08 -5.66 -2.06
N ALA A 94 5.40 -5.05 -3.19
CA ALA A 94 5.80 -3.65 -3.24
C ALA A 94 4.67 -2.73 -2.78
N GLN A 95 3.44 -2.95 -3.22
CA GLN A 95 2.30 -2.09 -2.86
C GLN A 95 1.92 -2.23 -1.37
N ARG A 96 1.99 -3.42 -0.79
CA ARG A 96 1.73 -3.60 0.65
C ARG A 96 2.76 -2.87 1.50
N GLU A 97 4.03 -2.95 1.14
CA GLU A 97 5.10 -2.22 1.84
C GLU A 97 4.96 -0.71 1.66
N PHE A 98 4.58 -0.26 0.48
CA PHE A 98 4.30 1.15 0.20
C PHE A 98 3.19 1.70 1.11
N LEU A 99 2.08 0.97 1.24
CA LEU A 99 1.00 1.37 2.15
C LEU A 99 1.42 1.35 3.61
N ARG A 100 2.19 0.35 4.02
CA ARG A 100 2.71 0.26 5.39
C ARG A 100 3.54 1.49 5.74
N LEU A 101 4.41 1.92 4.84
CA LEU A 101 5.26 3.10 5.06
C LEU A 101 4.47 4.41 5.03
N LEU A 102 3.47 4.52 4.16
CA LEU A 102 2.56 5.68 4.16
C LEU A 102 1.83 5.81 5.50
N ALA A 103 1.27 4.72 6.00
CA ALA A 103 0.59 4.72 7.30
C ALA A 103 1.55 5.10 8.42
N LEU A 104 2.78 4.57 8.39
CA LEU A 104 3.78 4.83 9.41
C LEU A 104 4.18 6.31 9.48
N GLU A 105 4.21 7.02 8.36
CA GLU A 105 4.47 8.47 8.34
C GLU A 105 3.44 9.28 9.11
N LYS A 106 2.23 8.74 9.28
CA LYS A 106 1.15 9.34 10.08
C LYS A 106 1.09 8.77 11.51
N GLY A 107 2.10 8.01 11.93
CA GLY A 107 2.11 7.37 13.23
C GLY A 107 1.14 6.21 13.35
N LEU A 108 0.79 5.57 12.22
CA LEU A 108 -0.13 4.44 12.15
C LEU A 108 0.63 3.17 11.76
N THR A 109 0.21 2.03 12.29
CA THR A 109 0.67 0.73 11.83
C THR A 109 -0.39 0.11 10.91
N LEU A 110 0.06 -0.55 9.85
CA LEU A 110 -0.81 -1.25 8.91
C LEU A 110 -0.12 -2.52 8.41
N ASN A 111 -0.72 -3.68 8.69
CA ASN A 111 -0.28 -4.95 8.15
C ASN A 111 -1.44 -5.64 7.43
N ILE A 112 -1.36 -5.71 6.11
CA ILE A 112 -2.41 -6.28 5.25
C ILE A 112 -2.23 -7.79 5.07
N ASN A 113 -1.08 -8.34 5.43
CA ASN A 113 -0.81 -9.79 5.32
C ASN A 113 -0.17 -10.32 6.59
N PRO A 114 -0.90 -10.29 7.73
CA PRO A 114 -0.38 -10.88 8.95
C PRO A 114 -0.30 -12.41 8.83
N PRO A 115 0.79 -13.04 9.31
CA PRO A 115 1.01 -14.47 9.12
C PRO A 115 0.02 -15.38 9.86
N ASP A 116 -0.65 -14.85 10.88
CA ASP A 116 -1.59 -15.54 11.75
C ASP A 116 -3.07 -15.32 11.39
N ASN A 117 -3.37 -14.51 10.37
CA ASN A 117 -4.74 -14.19 9.99
C ASN A 117 -4.93 -14.15 8.46
N LYS A 118 -5.23 -15.30 7.90
CA LYS A 118 -5.46 -15.45 6.46
C LYS A 118 -6.68 -14.67 5.96
N SER A 119 -7.68 -14.43 6.79
CA SER A 119 -8.90 -13.73 6.37
C SER A 119 -8.60 -12.27 5.99
N VAL A 120 -7.62 -11.64 6.61
CA VAL A 120 -7.17 -10.29 6.24
C VAL A 120 -6.65 -10.27 4.81
N TYR A 121 -5.76 -11.20 4.47
CA TYR A 121 -5.21 -11.30 3.13
C TYR A 121 -6.27 -11.64 2.08
N GLU A 122 -7.20 -12.52 2.40
CA GLU A 122 -8.31 -12.87 1.51
C GLU A 122 -9.22 -11.67 1.22
N ARG A 123 -9.56 -10.87 2.25
CA ARG A 123 -10.33 -9.64 2.09
C ARG A 123 -9.59 -8.60 1.26
N TYR A 124 -8.29 -8.46 1.48
CA TYR A 124 -7.42 -7.59 0.68
C TYR A 124 -7.43 -8.00 -0.79
N MET A 125 -7.22 -9.28 -1.07
CA MET A 125 -7.22 -9.80 -2.45
C MET A 125 -8.57 -9.59 -3.13
N LYS A 126 -9.67 -9.90 -2.46
CA LYS A 126 -11.01 -9.69 -2.99
C LYS A 126 -11.28 -8.21 -3.27
N GLY A 127 -10.95 -7.33 -2.35
CA GLY A 127 -11.14 -5.89 -2.51
C GLY A 127 -10.34 -5.31 -3.67
N THR A 128 -9.09 -5.76 -3.85
CA THR A 128 -8.23 -5.28 -4.95
C THR A 128 -8.65 -5.85 -6.30
N ILE A 129 -9.04 -7.11 -6.37
CA ILE A 129 -9.51 -7.74 -7.62
C ILE A 129 -10.79 -7.09 -8.11
N GLU A 130 -11.73 -6.80 -7.20
CA GLU A 130 -13.04 -6.21 -7.52
C GLU A 130 -13.02 -4.69 -7.58
N SER A 131 -11.89 -4.04 -7.25
CA SER A 131 -11.81 -2.57 -7.07
C SER A 131 -12.91 -2.05 -6.12
N ASP A 132 -13.15 -2.76 -5.03
CA ASP A 132 -14.18 -2.46 -4.05
C ASP A 132 -13.63 -1.55 -2.96
N LEU A 133 -13.72 -0.24 -3.17
CA LEU A 133 -13.23 0.77 -2.23
C LEU A 133 -13.87 0.67 -0.85
N LYS A 134 -15.15 0.32 -0.78
CA LYS A 134 -15.82 0.16 0.51
C LYS A 134 -15.21 -0.97 1.33
N THR A 135 -15.04 -2.14 0.72
CA THR A 135 -14.41 -3.31 1.35
C THR A 135 -12.98 -3.00 1.79
N LEU A 136 -12.19 -2.33 0.93
CA LEU A 136 -10.82 -1.95 1.25
C LEU A 136 -10.77 -0.91 2.39
N THR A 137 -11.65 0.07 2.37
CA THR A 137 -11.73 1.10 3.42
C THR A 137 -12.08 0.47 4.77
N GLU A 138 -13.07 -0.39 4.82
CA GLU A 138 -13.47 -1.09 6.04
C GLU A 138 -12.33 -1.96 6.59
N LEU A 139 -11.65 -2.70 5.73
CA LEU A 139 -10.51 -3.52 6.11
C LEU A 139 -9.37 -2.67 6.68
N ILE A 140 -8.98 -1.62 5.99
CA ILE A 140 -7.90 -0.74 6.44
C ILE A 140 -8.28 -0.05 7.75
N PHE A 141 -9.52 0.43 7.88
CA PHE A 141 -10.00 1.04 9.12
C PHE A 141 -9.87 0.10 10.32
N GLU A 142 -10.18 -1.18 10.15
CA GLU A 142 -10.03 -2.19 11.20
C GLU A 142 -8.56 -2.45 11.56
N LEU A 143 -7.66 -2.39 10.56
CA LEU A 143 -6.27 -2.78 10.73
C LEU A 143 -5.35 -1.66 11.21
N ILE A 144 -5.65 -0.39 10.87
CA ILE A 144 -4.79 0.72 11.27
C ILE A 144 -4.88 0.96 12.77
N ASP A 145 -3.72 1.11 13.39
CA ASP A 145 -3.60 1.40 14.81
C ASP A 145 -2.53 2.46 15.03
N ARG A 146 -2.57 3.12 16.19
CA ARG A 146 -1.56 4.12 16.55
C ARG A 146 -0.30 3.44 17.06
N VAL A 147 0.85 3.88 16.60
CA VAL A 147 2.15 3.36 17.05
C VAL A 147 2.31 3.42 18.56
N SER A 148 1.85 4.51 19.20
CA SER A 148 1.89 4.67 20.65
C SER A 148 1.11 3.59 21.41
N ASN A 149 -0.01 3.11 20.86
CA ASN A 149 -0.79 2.04 21.45
C ASN A 149 -0.02 0.71 21.40
N VAL A 150 0.62 0.41 20.28
CA VAL A 150 1.45 -0.80 20.12
C VAL A 150 2.59 -0.82 21.11
N TYR A 151 3.28 0.30 21.32
CA TYR A 151 4.34 0.41 22.32
C TYR A 151 3.81 0.25 23.76
N ALA A 152 2.65 0.81 24.05
CA ALA A 152 2.03 0.70 25.37
C ALA A 152 1.64 -0.76 25.70
N GLU A 153 1.12 -1.50 24.71
CA GLU A 153 0.78 -2.92 24.85
C GLU A 153 2.04 -3.77 25.06
N ASN A 154 3.06 -3.55 24.26
CA ASN A 154 4.33 -4.27 24.40
C ASN A 154 5.01 -4.00 25.74
N ASN A 155 4.91 -2.79 26.28
CA ASN A 155 5.50 -2.42 27.56
C ASN A 155 4.77 -3.01 28.77
N ARG A 156 3.51 -3.47 28.62
CA ARG A 156 2.78 -4.16 29.71
C ARG A 156 3.37 -5.53 30.07
N PHE A 157 4.11 -6.13 29.17
CA PHE A 157 4.71 -7.45 29.36
C PHE A 157 6.18 -7.41 29.77
N ILE A 158 6.78 -6.23 29.91
CA ILE A 158 8.15 -6.10 30.41
C ILE A 158 8.09 -5.98 31.93
N PRO A 159 8.65 -6.96 32.69
CA PRO A 159 8.68 -6.85 34.14
C PRO A 159 9.48 -5.61 34.53
N ARG A 160 8.85 -4.72 35.26
CA ARG A 160 9.57 -3.61 35.86
C ARG A 160 10.52 -4.18 36.92
N LYS A 161 11.80 -3.98 36.72
CA LYS A 161 12.80 -4.28 37.73
C LYS A 161 12.68 -3.30 38.89
#